data_551c7e5cbfc9fa480fbdf771057dd6d9
#
_entry.id   551c7e5cbfc9fa480fbdf771057dd6d9
#
_cell.length_a   1.000
_cell.length_b   1.000
_cell.length_c   1.000
_cell.angle_alpha   90.00
_cell.angle_beta   90.00
_cell.angle_gamma   90.00
#
_symmetry.space_group_name_H-M   'P 1'
#
loop_
_entity.id
_entity.type
_entity.pdbx_description
1 polymer ?
#
loop_
_entity_poly.entity_id
_entity_poly.type
_entity_poly.pdbx_seq_one_letter_code
_entity_poly.pdbx_strand_id
1 'polypeptide(L)' 'MLLKQLEYFISVVEHNSFTQAAYEHYVSQSAISQQIKSLEASLGVPLMIREKR' A
#
# COMPACT_ATOMS: atom_id res chain seq x y z
N MET A 1 9.65 -7.32 2.59
CA MET A 1 10.16 -7.56 1.30
C MET A 1 9.68 -6.58 0.33
N LEU A 2 10.60 -6.06 -0.44
CA LEU A 2 10.29 -4.97 -1.35
C LEU A 2 9.27 -5.35 -2.41
N LEU A 3 9.42 -6.54 -2.96
CA LEU A 3 8.50 -6.97 -4.00
C LEU A 3 7.07 -7.02 -3.52
N LYS A 4 6.87 -7.56 -2.32
CA LYS A 4 5.53 -7.64 -1.78
C LYS A 4 4.97 -6.25 -1.52
N GLN A 5 5.82 -5.36 -1.04
CA GLN A 5 5.39 -3.99 -0.77
C GLN A 5 4.96 -3.30 -2.05
N LEU A 6 5.67 -3.56 -3.14
CA LEU A 6 5.29 -2.99 -4.42
C LEU A 6 3.95 -3.54 -4.90
N GLU A 7 3.71 -4.82 -4.67
CA GLU A 7 2.45 -5.42 -5.03
C GLU A 7 1.29 -4.76 -4.27
N TYR A 8 1.51 -4.52 -2.98
CA TYR A 8 0.51 -3.84 -2.18
C TYR A 8 0.26 -2.42 -2.70
N PHE A 9 1.34 -1.73 -3.01
CA PHE A 9 1.22 -0.36 -3.51
C PHE A 9 0.42 -0.33 -4.81
N ILE A 10 0.74 -1.21 -5.74
CA ILE A 10 0.04 -1.27 -7.01
C ILE A 10 -1.44 -1.56 -6.79
N SER A 11 -1.73 -2.48 -5.88
CA SER A 11 -3.11 -2.84 -5.59
C SER A 11 -3.89 -1.65 -5.05
N VAL A 12 -3.27 -0.89 -4.15
CA VAL A 12 -3.92 0.29 -3.60
C VAL A 12 -4.21 1.30 -4.71
N VAL A 13 -3.26 1.49 -5.59
CA VAL A 13 -3.44 2.44 -6.68
C VAL A 13 -4.53 1.99 -7.64
N GLU A 14 -4.51 0.71 -7.99
CA GLU A 14 -5.50 0.19 -8.93
C GLU A 14 -6.91 0.27 -8.38
N HIS A 15 -7.07 -0.03 -7.10
CA HIS A 15 -8.38 0.01 -6.48
C HIS A 15 -8.73 1.36 -5.92
N ASN A 16 -7.74 2.22 -5.81
CA ASN A 16 -7.89 3.52 -5.18
C ASN A 16 -8.48 3.35 -3.78
N SER A 17 -8.05 2.30 -3.09
CA SER A 17 -8.62 1.97 -1.80
C SER A 17 -7.72 1.00 -1.04
N PHE A 18 -7.37 1.37 0.19
CA PHE A 18 -6.60 0.49 1.06
C PHE A 18 -7.42 -0.73 1.44
N THR A 19 -8.71 -0.54 1.66
CA THR A 19 -9.58 -1.62 2.06
C THR A 19 -9.67 -2.68 0.97
N GLN A 20 -9.84 -2.25 -0.25
CA GLN A 20 -9.94 -3.20 -1.36
C GLN A 20 -8.63 -3.93 -1.58
N ALA A 21 -7.52 -3.21 -1.46
CA ALA A 21 -6.21 -3.84 -1.59
C ALA A 21 -6.02 -4.91 -0.52
N ALA A 22 -6.45 -4.61 0.69
CA ALA A 22 -6.33 -5.58 1.78
C ALA A 22 -7.15 -6.82 1.48
N TYR A 23 -8.35 -6.65 0.97
CA TYR A 23 -9.17 -7.77 0.58
C TYR A 23 -8.48 -8.63 -0.46
N GLU A 24 -7.92 -7.97 -1.47
CA GLU A 24 -7.28 -8.69 -2.56
C GLU A 24 -6.13 -9.54 -2.06
N HIS A 25 -5.40 -9.04 -1.07
CA HIS A 25 -4.22 -9.73 -0.56
C HIS A 25 -4.49 -10.54 0.70
N TYR A 26 -5.74 -10.59 1.14
CA TYR A 26 -6.13 -11.37 2.32
C TYR A 26 -5.38 -10.94 3.57
N VAL A 27 -5.23 -9.65 3.73
CA VAL A 27 -4.56 -9.10 4.92
C VAL A 27 -5.40 -7.94 5.45
N SER A 28 -5.03 -7.43 6.61
CA SER A 28 -5.76 -6.32 7.17
C SER A 28 -5.34 -5.02 6.49
N GLN A 29 -6.19 -4.02 6.59
CA GLN A 29 -5.85 -2.71 6.06
C GLN A 29 -4.64 -2.14 6.76
N SER A 30 -4.51 -2.37 8.06
CA SER A 30 -3.34 -1.93 8.80
C SER A 30 -2.06 -2.50 8.24
N ALA A 31 -2.10 -3.78 7.86
CA ALA A 31 -0.93 -4.43 7.31
C ALA A 31 -0.51 -3.77 6.00
N ILE A 32 -1.48 -3.50 5.14
CA ILE A 32 -1.20 -2.83 3.87
C ILE A 32 -0.58 -1.45 4.14
N SER A 33 -1.20 -0.71 5.04
CA SER A 33 -0.75 0.63 5.36
C SER A 33 0.68 0.63 5.86
N GLN A 34 1.00 -0.30 6.76
CA GLN A 34 2.35 -0.39 7.30
C GLN A 34 3.36 -0.76 6.23
N GLN A 35 2.99 -1.66 5.35
CA GLN A 35 3.91 -2.08 4.29
C GLN A 35 4.20 -0.93 3.34
N ILE A 36 3.21 -0.13 3.04
CA ILE A 36 3.42 1.00 2.15
C ILE A 36 4.28 2.07 2.83
N LYS A 37 4.08 2.27 4.12
CA LYS A 37 4.94 3.20 4.85
C LYS A 37 6.39 2.72 4.85
N SER A 38 6.59 1.43 5.03
CA SER A 38 7.92 0.86 4.98
C SER A 38 8.55 1.07 3.61
N LEU A 39 7.77 0.88 2.57
CA LEU A 39 8.25 1.08 1.21
C LEU A 39 8.67 2.52 1.01
N GLU A 40 7.86 3.45 1.47
CA GLU A 40 8.20 4.86 1.36
C GLU A 40 9.51 5.17 2.06
N ALA A 41 9.68 4.61 3.25
CA ALA A 41 10.90 4.83 4.00
C ALA A 41 12.10 4.27 3.27
N SER A 42 11.95 3.11 2.66
CA SER A 42 13.04 2.49 1.92
C SER A 42 13.46 3.32 0.71
N LEU A 43 12.48 3.86 0.02
CA LEU A 43 12.76 4.63 -1.18
C LEU A 43 13.09 6.08 -0.89
N GLY A 44 12.73 6.55 0.28
CA GLY A 44 13.00 7.92 0.66
C GLY A 44 12.10 8.93 0.00
N VAL A 45 10.99 8.49 -0.57
CA VAL A 45 10.04 9.40 -1.18
C VAL A 45 8.64 8.98 -0.81
N PRO A 46 7.71 9.93 -0.71
CA PRO A 46 6.31 9.58 -0.44
C PRO A 46 5.66 9.06 -1.71
N LEU A 47 5.15 7.85 -1.62
CA LEU A 47 4.44 7.25 -2.72
C LEU A 47 2.94 7.35 -2.56
N MET A 48 2.49 7.69 -1.36
CA MET A 48 1.12 7.59 -1.07
C MET A 48 0.32 8.54 -1.77
N ILE A 49 -0.71 8.04 -2.37
CA ILE A 49 -1.68 8.85 -2.91
C ILE A 49 -2.62 9.15 -1.82
N ARG A 50 -2.81 10.40 -1.47
CA ARG A 50 -3.72 10.71 -0.45
C ARG A 50 -5.03 10.61 -0.99
N GLU A 51 -5.83 10.03 -0.41
CA GLU A 51 -7.10 9.95 -0.93
C GLU A 51 -7.78 11.13 -0.80
N LYS A 52 -8.05 11.85 -0.91
CA LYS A 52 -8.53 12.76 -0.75
C LYS A 52 -9.35 12.97 -0.28
N ARG A 53 -9.65 12.79 0.12
CA ARG A 53 -10.25 12.94 0.70
C ARG A 53 -10.51 13.17 0.92
#